data_3885e2e94f4e00c60c92703f98faecb1
#
_entry.id   3885e2e94f4e00c60c92703f98faecb1
#
_cell.length_a   1.000
_cell.length_b   1.000
_cell.length_c   1.000
_cell.angle_alpha   90.00
_cell.angle_beta   90.00
_cell.angle_gamma   90.00
#
_symmetry.space_group_name_H-M   'P 1'
#
loop_
_entity.id
_entity.type
_entity.pdbx_description
1 polymer ?
#
loop_
_entity_poly.entity_id
_entity_poly.type
_entity_poly.pdbx_seq_one_letter_code
_entity_poly.pdbx_strand_id
1 'polypeptide(L)'
;MTKLALSDEILMKIDKPARYIGNELNSIKKDKEKVAIRFAMCFPDVYEIGMSHLGVQILYDMFNKMEDVWCERVYSPWPDLHKIMKEEHIPLFGLESQEPIKDFDFIGFTLNYEMCYTNVLQILDLGQIPLLAKDRTEDDPLVIGGGCCTYNPEPMADFFDLFYMGEGEISFYELFDLYKKCV
;
A
#
# COMPACT_ATOMS: atom_id res chain seq x y z
N MET A 1 5.73 21.76 -2.72
CA MET A 1 4.99 20.79 -3.56
C MET A 1 5.77 19.50 -3.56
N THR A 2 5.17 18.38 -3.26
CA THR A 2 5.80 17.07 -3.37
C THR A 2 6.16 16.84 -4.85
N LYS A 3 7.37 16.34 -5.11
CA LYS A 3 7.76 15.96 -6.47
C LYS A 3 6.95 14.74 -6.86
N LEU A 4 6.29 14.75 -8.01
CA LEU A 4 5.53 13.59 -8.49
C LEU A 4 6.49 12.45 -8.88
N ALA A 5 6.07 11.22 -8.65
CA ALA A 5 6.79 10.01 -9.08
C ALA A 5 6.79 9.89 -10.61
N LEU A 6 5.68 10.28 -11.23
CA LEU A 6 5.50 10.27 -12.68
C LEU A 6 5.86 11.63 -13.31
N SER A 7 6.57 11.58 -14.44
CA SER A 7 6.85 12.79 -15.23
C SER A 7 5.59 13.31 -15.94
N ASP A 8 5.59 14.59 -16.29
CA ASP A 8 4.49 15.19 -17.08
C ASP A 8 4.26 14.46 -18.41
N GLU A 9 5.35 13.96 -19.02
CA GLU A 9 5.28 13.20 -20.27
C GLU A 9 4.49 11.89 -20.09
N ILE A 10 4.67 11.17 -18.97
CA ILE A 10 3.92 9.95 -18.66
C ILE A 10 2.47 10.29 -18.35
N LEU A 11 2.24 11.33 -17.53
CA LEU A 11 0.89 11.77 -17.18
C LEU A 11 0.04 12.15 -18.39
N MET A 12 0.67 12.65 -19.45
CA MET A 12 -0.03 12.98 -20.71
C MET A 12 -0.33 11.76 -21.60
N LYS A 13 0.31 10.62 -21.35
CA LYS A 13 0.12 9.37 -22.12
C LYS A 13 -0.90 8.41 -21.53
N ILE A 14 -1.27 8.59 -20.26
CA ILE A 14 -2.17 7.69 -19.54
C ILE A 14 -3.58 8.23 -19.43
N ASP A 15 -4.55 7.32 -19.33
CA ASP A 15 -5.93 7.64 -19.03
C ASP A 15 -6.08 8.06 -17.56
N LYS A 16 -6.83 9.13 -17.29
CA LYS A 16 -7.12 9.63 -15.94
C LYS A 16 -5.88 9.80 -15.02
N PRO A 17 -4.94 10.66 -15.39
CA PRO A 17 -3.72 10.88 -14.59
C PRO A 17 -4.00 11.34 -13.15
N ALA A 18 -5.18 11.92 -12.89
CA ALA A 18 -5.63 12.33 -11.56
C ALA A 18 -5.63 11.19 -10.51
N ARG A 19 -5.70 9.93 -10.95
CA ARG A 19 -5.60 8.75 -10.07
C ARG A 19 -4.28 8.66 -9.31
N TYR A 20 -3.21 9.27 -9.85
CA TYR A 20 -1.83 9.00 -9.45
C TYR A 20 -1.08 10.21 -8.90
N ILE A 21 -1.69 11.39 -8.90
CA ILE A 21 -1.04 12.64 -8.49
C ILE A 21 -1.21 12.98 -7.01
N GLY A 22 -2.11 12.28 -6.30
CA GLY A 22 -2.42 12.57 -4.89
C GLY A 22 -2.90 14.02 -4.67
N ASN A 23 -2.53 14.60 -3.52
CA ASN A 23 -2.86 15.99 -3.13
C ASN A 23 -4.36 16.28 -2.94
N GLU A 24 -5.13 15.26 -2.59
CA GLU A 24 -6.53 15.44 -2.23
C GLU A 24 -6.67 16.27 -0.94
N LEU A 25 -7.80 16.95 -0.81
CA LEU A 25 -8.04 17.93 0.27
C LEU A 25 -7.79 17.36 1.67
N ASN A 26 -8.16 16.09 1.91
CA ASN A 26 -8.06 15.44 3.20
C ASN A 26 -6.87 14.46 3.29
N SER A 27 -5.94 14.49 2.33
CA SER A 27 -4.75 13.65 2.41
C SER A 27 -3.79 14.16 3.48
N ILE A 28 -3.25 13.23 4.29
CA ILE A 28 -2.37 13.55 5.40
C ILE A 28 -0.93 13.34 4.95
N LYS A 29 -0.11 14.39 5.07
CA LYS A 29 1.32 14.34 4.78
C LYS A 29 2.10 14.56 6.05
N LYS A 30 3.05 13.67 6.31
CA LYS A 30 3.99 13.77 7.42
C LYS A 30 5.42 13.89 6.90
N ASP A 31 6.31 14.21 7.81
CA ASP A 31 7.75 14.21 7.56
C ASP A 31 8.27 12.81 7.88
N LYS A 32 8.78 12.11 6.88
CA LYS A 32 9.27 10.73 7.03
C LYS A 32 10.37 10.57 8.08
N GLU A 33 11.16 11.63 8.30
CA GLU A 33 12.22 11.64 9.30
C GLU A 33 11.69 11.72 10.76
N LYS A 34 10.38 11.97 10.91
CA LYS A 34 9.72 12.13 12.22
C LYS A 34 8.76 11.00 12.57
N VAL A 35 8.55 10.07 11.65
CA VAL A 35 7.70 8.90 11.89
C VAL A 35 8.56 7.68 12.10
N ALA A 36 8.10 6.79 12.98
CA ALA A 36 8.77 5.51 13.25
C ALA A 36 8.28 4.41 12.32
N ILE A 37 7.08 4.57 11.74
CA ILE A 37 6.45 3.57 10.89
C ILE A 37 5.83 4.25 9.66
N ARG A 38 6.16 3.72 8.48
CA ARG A 38 5.49 4.01 7.22
C ARG A 38 4.65 2.81 6.79
N PHE A 39 3.37 3.02 6.59
CA PHE A 39 2.40 1.99 6.25
C PHE A 39 1.77 2.27 4.88
N ALA A 40 1.95 1.37 3.92
CA ALA A 40 1.24 1.42 2.64
C ALA A 40 -0.11 0.70 2.77
N MET A 41 -1.21 1.44 2.79
CA MET A 41 -2.58 0.92 2.78
C MET A 41 -2.97 0.61 1.34
N CYS A 42 -2.78 -0.65 0.95
CA CYS A 42 -3.01 -1.12 -0.41
C CYS A 42 -4.44 -1.63 -0.59
N PHE A 43 -5.15 -1.03 -1.51
CA PHE A 43 -6.41 -1.57 -2.02
C PHE A 43 -6.15 -2.18 -3.40
N PRO A 44 -6.29 -3.51 -3.58
CA PRO A 44 -5.89 -4.19 -4.82
C PRO A 44 -6.94 -4.05 -5.93
N ASP A 45 -7.33 -2.82 -6.20
CA ASP A 45 -8.18 -2.40 -7.32
C ASP A 45 -7.85 -0.95 -7.67
N VAL A 46 -8.51 -0.40 -8.69
CA VAL A 46 -8.29 0.97 -9.16
C VAL A 46 -8.72 2.01 -8.13
N TYR A 47 -8.16 3.21 -8.27
CA TYR A 47 -8.42 4.35 -7.40
C TYR A 47 -9.91 4.62 -7.14
N GLU A 48 -10.76 4.61 -8.17
CA GLU A 48 -12.19 4.94 -8.04
C GLU A 48 -12.96 3.96 -7.15
N ILE A 49 -12.51 2.71 -7.06
CA ILE A 49 -13.14 1.69 -6.20
C ILE A 49 -12.57 1.82 -4.79
N GLY A 50 -11.24 1.85 -4.68
CA GLY A 50 -10.59 1.85 -3.37
C GLY A 50 -10.75 3.14 -2.57
N MET A 51 -10.77 4.31 -3.24
CA MET A 51 -10.91 5.59 -2.57
C MET A 51 -12.24 5.76 -1.82
N SER A 52 -13.29 5.06 -2.25
CA SER A 52 -14.61 5.08 -1.61
C SER A 52 -14.80 3.99 -0.55
N HIS A 53 -13.83 3.10 -0.37
CA HIS A 53 -13.94 1.98 0.55
C HIS A 53 -13.82 2.44 2.01
N LEU A 54 -14.92 2.32 2.78
CA LEU A 54 -15.01 2.86 4.13
C LEU A 54 -13.95 2.27 5.09
N GLY A 55 -13.70 0.96 5.05
CA GLY A 55 -12.69 0.32 5.90
C GLY A 55 -11.27 0.88 5.68
N VAL A 56 -10.90 1.14 4.42
CA VAL A 56 -9.62 1.80 4.10
C VAL A 56 -9.57 3.22 4.70
N GLN A 57 -10.67 3.99 4.57
CA GLN A 57 -10.74 5.35 5.11
C GLN A 57 -10.64 5.38 6.64
N ILE A 58 -11.30 4.43 7.33
CA ILE A 58 -11.25 4.31 8.79
C ILE A 58 -9.81 4.01 9.25
N LEU A 59 -9.18 2.99 8.68
CA LEU A 59 -7.81 2.61 9.05
C LEU A 59 -6.80 3.71 8.68
N TYR A 60 -6.96 4.36 7.51
CA TYR A 60 -6.13 5.48 7.10
C TYR A 60 -6.20 6.64 8.10
N ASP A 61 -7.41 7.04 8.51
CA ASP A 61 -7.61 8.10 9.52
C ASP A 61 -7.03 7.69 10.87
N MET A 62 -7.30 6.46 11.31
CA MET A 62 -6.85 5.92 12.58
C MET A 62 -5.31 5.89 12.68
N PHE A 63 -4.63 5.34 11.67
CA PHE A 63 -3.17 5.26 11.65
C PHE A 63 -2.53 6.65 11.60
N ASN A 64 -3.10 7.55 10.82
CA ASN A 64 -2.58 8.91 10.68
C ASN A 64 -2.86 9.80 11.90
N LYS A 65 -3.75 9.42 12.82
CA LYS A 65 -3.89 10.06 14.15
C LYS A 65 -2.76 9.74 15.11
N MET A 66 -2.01 8.65 14.87
CA MET A 66 -0.78 8.37 15.62
C MET A 66 0.32 9.30 15.11
N GLU A 67 1.04 9.97 16.03
CA GLU A 67 2.07 10.95 15.66
C GLU A 67 3.24 10.30 14.90
N ASP A 68 3.60 9.07 15.29
CA ASP A 68 4.76 8.32 14.85
C ASP A 68 4.48 7.31 13.72
N VAL A 69 3.25 7.27 13.19
CA VAL A 69 2.85 6.41 12.06
C VAL A 69 2.39 7.28 10.90
N TRP A 70 2.89 7.00 9.70
CA TRP A 70 2.40 7.61 8.47
C TRP A 70 1.81 6.54 7.55
N CYS A 71 0.49 6.58 7.38
CA CYS A 71 -0.24 5.72 6.47
C CYS A 71 -0.45 6.44 5.14
N GLU A 72 -0.07 5.78 4.06
CA GLU A 72 -0.23 6.27 2.69
C GLU A 72 -1.08 5.30 1.88
N ARG A 73 -1.87 5.83 0.94
CA ARG A 73 -2.77 5.01 0.12
C ARG A 73 -2.07 4.54 -1.15
N VAL A 74 -2.34 3.30 -1.52
CA VAL A 74 -1.82 2.66 -2.73
C VAL A 74 -2.94 1.93 -3.44
N TYR A 75 -3.04 2.10 -4.75
CA TYR A 75 -4.03 1.44 -5.60
C TYR A 75 -3.36 0.72 -6.76
N SER A 76 -4.06 -0.29 -7.28
CA SER A 76 -3.60 -1.01 -8.47
C SER A 76 -3.65 -0.07 -9.68
N PRO A 77 -2.56 0.12 -10.41
CA PRO A 77 -2.56 0.97 -11.59
C PRO A 77 -3.34 0.34 -12.73
N TRP A 78 -3.96 1.18 -13.56
CA TRP A 78 -4.63 0.76 -14.77
C TRP A 78 -3.62 0.19 -15.79
N PRO A 79 -4.03 -0.67 -16.73
CA PRO A 79 -3.11 -1.35 -17.64
C PRO A 79 -2.16 -0.45 -18.44
N ASP A 80 -2.57 0.77 -18.77
CA ASP A 80 -1.73 1.74 -19.49
C ASP A 80 -0.53 2.19 -18.67
N LEU A 81 -0.77 2.61 -17.40
CA LEU A 81 0.31 2.97 -16.49
C LEU A 81 1.13 1.73 -16.08
N HIS A 82 0.48 0.59 -15.82
CA HIS A 82 1.18 -0.66 -15.51
C HIS A 82 2.23 -0.97 -16.58
N LYS A 83 1.85 -0.90 -17.86
CA LYS A 83 2.76 -1.16 -18.97
C LYS A 83 3.97 -0.20 -18.95
N ILE A 84 3.72 1.09 -18.79
CA ILE A 84 4.80 2.10 -18.74
C ILE A 84 5.72 1.84 -17.54
N MET A 85 5.16 1.56 -16.36
CA MET A 85 5.95 1.27 -15.16
C MET A 85 6.87 0.07 -15.35
N LYS A 86 6.39 -1.01 -16.03
CA LYS A 86 7.21 -2.18 -16.34
C LYS A 86 8.31 -1.86 -17.37
N GLU A 87 7.98 -1.12 -18.42
CA GLU A 87 8.93 -0.76 -19.49
C GLU A 87 10.00 0.22 -19.01
N GLU A 88 9.64 1.19 -18.19
CA GLU A 88 10.54 2.24 -17.71
C GLU A 88 11.12 1.95 -16.31
N HIS A 89 10.82 0.78 -15.72
CA HIS A 89 11.26 0.36 -14.38
C HIS A 89 10.90 1.36 -13.27
N ILE A 90 9.73 1.98 -13.37
CA ILE A 90 9.22 2.90 -12.35
C ILE A 90 8.58 2.08 -11.23
N PRO A 91 9.05 2.17 -9.97
CA PRO A 91 8.44 1.46 -8.86
C PRO A 91 7.07 2.03 -8.50
N LEU A 92 6.17 1.19 -7.99
CA LEU A 92 4.90 1.65 -7.44
C LEU A 92 5.15 2.49 -6.18
N PHE A 93 4.32 3.50 -5.97
CA PHE A 93 4.52 4.55 -4.97
C PHE A 93 3.26 4.84 -4.15
N GLY A 94 3.46 5.39 -2.95
CA GLY A 94 2.39 5.93 -2.12
C GLY A 94 1.82 7.24 -2.70
N LEU A 95 0.51 7.45 -2.60
CA LEU A 95 -0.12 8.65 -3.17
C LEU A 95 0.28 9.94 -2.45
N GLU A 96 0.57 9.88 -1.15
CA GLU A 96 0.85 11.05 -0.33
C GLU A 96 2.29 11.55 -0.50
N SER A 97 3.27 10.65 -0.42
CA SER A 97 4.70 10.98 -0.55
C SER A 97 5.19 10.97 -1.98
N GLN A 98 4.60 10.14 -2.84
CA GLN A 98 5.10 9.81 -4.17
C GLN A 98 6.44 9.05 -4.13
N GLU A 99 6.73 8.37 -3.02
CA GLU A 99 7.92 7.55 -2.83
C GLU A 99 7.62 6.06 -3.04
N PRO A 100 8.63 5.25 -3.45
CA PRO A 100 8.46 3.82 -3.68
C PRO A 100 7.95 3.08 -2.44
N ILE A 101 6.97 2.19 -2.61
CA ILE A 101 6.39 1.45 -1.48
C ILE A 101 7.34 0.42 -0.86
N LYS A 102 8.37 0.00 -1.57
CA LYS A 102 9.42 -0.88 -1.01
C LYS A 102 10.22 -0.25 0.13
N ASP A 103 10.20 1.09 0.21
CA ASP A 103 10.91 1.85 1.25
C ASP A 103 10.04 2.06 2.50
N PHE A 104 8.89 1.36 2.59
CA PHE A 104 7.98 1.41 3.73
C PHE A 104 8.23 0.22 4.67
N ASP A 105 7.71 0.29 5.90
CA ASP A 105 7.83 -0.80 6.87
C ASP A 105 6.75 -1.87 6.67
N PHE A 106 5.55 -1.44 6.26
CA PHE A 106 4.41 -2.33 6.07
C PHE A 106 3.70 -2.10 4.75
N ILE A 107 3.30 -3.22 4.12
CA ILE A 107 2.40 -3.25 2.96
C ILE A 107 1.13 -3.97 3.39
N GLY A 108 0.10 -3.23 3.74
CA GLY A 108 -1.18 -3.79 4.19
C GLY A 108 -2.20 -3.88 3.08
N PHE A 109 -2.72 -5.06 2.80
CA PHE A 109 -3.74 -5.29 1.79
C PHE A 109 -5.12 -5.51 2.40
N THR A 110 -6.13 -4.86 1.80
CA THR A 110 -7.54 -5.12 2.10
C THR A 110 -8.09 -6.14 1.11
N LEU A 111 -8.27 -7.40 1.54
CA LEU A 111 -8.72 -8.51 0.72
C LEU A 111 -10.24 -8.70 0.86
N ASN A 112 -11.04 -8.08 0.00
CA ASN A 112 -12.50 -8.10 0.08
C ASN A 112 -13.15 -9.19 -0.79
N TYR A 113 -12.47 -9.66 -1.84
CA TYR A 113 -12.93 -10.70 -2.76
C TYR A 113 -11.75 -11.35 -3.48
N GLU A 114 -11.89 -12.60 -3.87
CA GLU A 114 -10.79 -13.44 -4.36
C GLU A 114 -10.26 -12.98 -5.74
N MET A 115 -11.09 -12.33 -6.54
CA MET A 115 -10.67 -11.84 -7.87
C MET A 115 -9.61 -10.73 -7.80
N CYS A 116 -9.40 -10.13 -6.63
CA CYS A 116 -8.34 -9.14 -6.44
C CYS A 116 -6.94 -9.75 -6.20
N TYR A 117 -6.80 -11.06 -6.04
CA TYR A 117 -5.53 -11.71 -5.71
C TYR A 117 -4.44 -11.47 -6.76
N THR A 118 -4.79 -11.47 -8.03
CA THR A 118 -3.82 -11.13 -9.08
C THR A 118 -3.35 -9.69 -9.02
N ASN A 119 -4.19 -8.76 -8.55
CA ASN A 119 -3.82 -7.37 -8.36
C ASN A 119 -2.91 -7.17 -7.12
N VAL A 120 -3.01 -8.04 -6.11
CA VAL A 120 -2.04 -8.08 -5.00
C VAL A 120 -0.65 -8.38 -5.56
N LEU A 121 -0.54 -9.43 -6.39
CA LEU A 121 0.74 -9.79 -7.01
C LEU A 121 1.25 -8.68 -7.94
N GLN A 122 0.36 -8.00 -8.67
CA GLN A 122 0.71 -6.84 -9.48
C GLN A 122 1.31 -5.70 -8.63
N ILE A 123 0.71 -5.38 -7.48
CA ILE A 123 1.19 -4.33 -6.58
C ILE A 123 2.57 -4.69 -6.03
N LEU A 124 2.78 -5.92 -5.59
CA LEU A 124 4.08 -6.40 -5.09
C LEU A 124 5.15 -6.35 -6.18
N ASP A 125 4.84 -6.85 -7.39
CA ASP A 125 5.77 -6.86 -8.53
C ASP A 125 6.17 -5.45 -8.97
N LEU A 126 5.19 -4.54 -9.10
CA LEU A 126 5.45 -3.12 -9.41
C LEU A 126 6.14 -2.39 -8.26
N GLY A 127 5.85 -2.77 -7.01
CA GLY A 127 6.54 -2.29 -5.82
C GLY A 127 7.98 -2.76 -5.72
N GLN A 128 8.43 -3.67 -6.59
CA GLN A 128 9.75 -4.32 -6.54
C GLN A 128 9.99 -5.05 -5.21
N ILE A 129 8.92 -5.63 -4.64
CA ILE A 129 8.91 -6.42 -3.42
C ILE A 129 8.89 -7.90 -3.82
N PRO A 130 9.73 -8.77 -3.23
CA PRO A 130 9.70 -10.20 -3.53
C PRO A 130 8.30 -10.78 -3.33
N LEU A 131 7.78 -11.50 -4.36
CA LEU A 131 6.41 -12.01 -4.33
C LEU A 131 6.20 -13.00 -3.20
N LEU A 132 7.10 -13.98 -3.08
CA LEU A 132 6.99 -15.02 -2.06
C LEU A 132 7.54 -14.51 -0.72
N ALA A 133 6.78 -14.73 0.35
CA ALA A 133 7.18 -14.36 1.71
C ALA A 133 8.56 -14.94 2.10
N LYS A 134 8.83 -16.18 1.72
CA LYS A 134 10.11 -16.85 1.99
C LYS A 134 11.34 -16.22 1.32
N ASP A 135 11.14 -15.39 0.29
CA ASP A 135 12.22 -14.74 -0.46
C ASP A 135 12.47 -13.31 0.04
N ARG A 136 11.63 -12.81 0.96
CA ARG A 136 11.82 -11.51 1.64
C ARG A 136 12.85 -11.61 2.74
N THR A 137 13.52 -10.50 3.00
CA THR A 137 14.55 -10.32 4.01
C THR A 137 14.15 -9.24 5.01
N GLU A 138 14.98 -8.96 6.01
CA GLU A 138 14.77 -7.88 6.99
C GLU A 138 14.78 -6.48 6.34
N ASP A 139 15.32 -6.35 5.12
CA ASP A 139 15.34 -5.10 4.36
C ASP A 139 14.04 -4.86 3.54
N ASP A 140 13.16 -5.88 3.47
CA ASP A 140 11.90 -5.80 2.74
C ASP A 140 10.74 -5.46 3.69
N PRO A 141 9.68 -4.76 3.23
CA PRO A 141 8.52 -4.46 4.05
C PRO A 141 7.74 -5.72 4.43
N LEU A 142 7.13 -5.72 5.62
CA LEU A 142 6.20 -6.77 6.03
C LEU A 142 4.88 -6.68 5.25
N VAL A 143 4.50 -7.76 4.59
CA VAL A 143 3.27 -7.85 3.80
C VAL A 143 2.15 -8.48 4.62
N ILE A 144 1.11 -7.69 4.90
CA ILE A 144 -0.02 -8.06 5.76
C ILE A 144 -1.32 -8.10 4.96
N GLY A 145 -2.10 -9.17 5.12
CA GLY A 145 -3.45 -9.30 4.56
C GLY A 145 -4.53 -9.15 5.62
N GLY A 146 -5.51 -8.28 5.36
CA GLY A 146 -6.74 -8.14 6.16
C GLY A 146 -7.99 -8.19 5.28
N GLY A 147 -9.17 -8.19 5.91
CA GLY A 147 -10.45 -8.22 5.23
C GLY A 147 -11.09 -9.60 5.17
N CYS A 148 -12.28 -9.70 4.56
CA CYS A 148 -13.11 -10.91 4.67
C CYS A 148 -12.50 -12.15 4.01
N CYS A 149 -11.64 -12.00 2.99
CA CYS A 149 -11.00 -13.16 2.36
C CYS A 149 -9.93 -13.82 3.23
N THR A 150 -9.49 -13.19 4.34
CA THR A 150 -8.52 -13.80 5.26
C THR A 150 -9.08 -14.98 6.06
N TYR A 151 -10.41 -15.22 6.02
CA TYR A 151 -10.99 -16.45 6.56
C TYR A 151 -10.59 -17.73 5.78
N ASN A 152 -10.13 -17.55 4.53
CA ASN A 152 -9.50 -18.62 3.75
C ASN A 152 -8.17 -18.09 3.17
N PRO A 153 -7.10 -18.03 3.96
CA PRO A 153 -5.84 -17.43 3.55
C PRO A 153 -5.01 -18.32 2.61
N GLU A 154 -5.28 -19.65 2.58
CA GLU A 154 -4.47 -20.64 1.86
C GLU A 154 -4.11 -20.28 0.42
N PRO A 155 -5.03 -19.72 -0.42
CA PRO A 155 -4.67 -19.37 -1.80
C PRO A 155 -3.57 -18.30 -1.90
N MET A 156 -3.38 -17.52 -0.83
CA MET A 156 -2.44 -16.42 -0.78
C MET A 156 -1.33 -16.59 0.27
N ALA A 157 -1.30 -17.73 0.97
CA ALA A 157 -0.41 -17.97 2.12
C ALA A 157 1.07 -17.78 1.78
N ASP A 158 1.51 -18.21 0.59
CA ASP A 158 2.90 -18.07 0.17
C ASP A 158 3.36 -16.63 -0.10
N PHE A 159 2.41 -15.69 -0.25
CA PHE A 159 2.68 -14.30 -0.64
C PHE A 159 2.62 -13.31 0.52
N PHE A 160 2.10 -13.70 1.67
CA PHE A 160 1.93 -12.85 2.84
C PHE A 160 2.80 -13.32 4.02
N ASP A 161 3.31 -12.37 4.79
CA ASP A 161 4.04 -12.66 6.03
C ASP A 161 3.08 -12.94 7.17
N LEU A 162 1.93 -12.25 7.19
CA LEU A 162 0.86 -12.54 8.14
C LEU A 162 -0.54 -12.14 7.62
N PHE A 163 -1.55 -12.80 8.15
CA PHE A 163 -2.95 -12.43 7.94
C PHE A 163 -3.57 -11.98 9.26
N TYR A 164 -4.27 -10.87 9.19
CA TYR A 164 -5.08 -10.38 10.29
C TYR A 164 -6.55 -10.78 10.08
N MET A 165 -7.09 -11.57 11.03
CA MET A 165 -8.47 -12.00 11.03
C MET A 165 -9.23 -11.28 12.14
N GLY A 166 -10.17 -10.41 11.79
CA GLY A 166 -10.99 -9.64 12.72
C GLY A 166 -10.96 -8.14 12.45
N GLU A 167 -11.37 -7.37 13.45
CA GLU A 167 -11.45 -5.92 13.37
C GLU A 167 -10.08 -5.27 13.66
N GLY A 168 -9.50 -4.61 12.67
CA GLY A 168 -8.16 -4.03 12.75
C GLY A 168 -7.99 -2.88 13.74
N GLU A 169 -9.11 -2.25 14.17
CA GLU A 169 -9.10 -1.01 14.93
C GLU A 169 -8.43 -1.10 16.31
N ILE A 170 -8.33 -2.29 16.87
CA ILE A 170 -7.75 -2.50 18.21
C ILE A 170 -6.32 -3.00 18.09
N SER A 171 -6.09 -4.04 17.30
CA SER A 171 -4.85 -4.81 17.32
C SER A 171 -3.68 -4.16 16.60
N PHE A 172 -3.92 -3.23 15.67
CA PHE A 172 -2.83 -2.54 15.01
C PHE A 172 -2.00 -1.66 15.97
N TYR A 173 -2.60 -1.13 17.03
CA TYR A 173 -1.83 -0.41 18.06
C TYR A 173 -0.79 -1.33 18.71
N GLU A 174 -1.20 -2.55 19.07
CA GLU A 174 -0.31 -3.54 19.69
C GLU A 174 0.76 -4.01 18.70
N LEU A 175 0.40 -4.22 17.44
CA LEU A 175 1.34 -4.61 16.38
C LEU A 175 2.42 -3.56 16.17
N PHE A 176 2.04 -2.29 16.05
CA PHE A 176 2.99 -1.19 15.87
C PHE A 176 3.88 -0.99 17.09
N ASP A 177 3.34 -1.15 18.30
CA ASP A 177 4.13 -1.07 19.52
C ASP A 177 5.11 -2.24 19.65
N LEU A 178 4.75 -3.42 19.15
CA LEU A 178 5.66 -4.56 19.08
C LEU A 178 6.75 -4.32 18.05
N TYR A 179 6.40 -3.91 16.85
CA TYR A 179 7.35 -3.61 15.77
C TYR A 179 8.40 -2.61 16.22
N LYS A 180 8.00 -1.48 16.80
CA LYS A 180 8.91 -0.44 17.34
C LYS A 180 9.87 -0.93 18.43
N LYS A 181 9.61 -2.08 19.07
CA LYS A 181 10.52 -2.67 20.06
C LYS A 181 11.52 -3.64 19.44
N CYS A 182 11.25 -4.09 18.21
CA CYS A 182 12.08 -5.06 17.50
C CYS A 182 13.07 -4.41 16.52
N VAL A 183 12.77 -3.19 16.11
CA VAL A 183 13.60 -2.34 15.22
C VAL A 183 14.15 -1.16 16.02
#